data_8b252bb12bbf4679cb79fc527243977d
#
_entry.id   8b252bb12bbf4679cb79fc527243977d
#
_cell.length_a   1.000
_cell.length_b   1.000
_cell.length_c   1.000
_cell.angle_alpha   90.00
_cell.angle_beta   90.00
_cell.angle_gamma   90.00
#
_symmetry.space_group_name_H-M   'P 1'
#
loop_
_entity.id
_entity.type
_entity.pdbx_description
1 polymer ?
#
loop_
_entity_poly.entity_id
_entity_poly.type
_entity_poly.pdbx_seq_one_letter_code
_entity_poly.pdbx_strand_id
1 'polypeptide(L)'
;MRRLPPLNALQIFETVARHGSFTRAADHLCLTQGAVSRQIIALEDYYKFPLFKRHAKGLTLTAEGELLLPAVKESFARIEEISLRLTRQRTDLALKVPTCVMRWMLPKIMRFQAEYPDLHVQITTTWQHDVDFQLEPFDAAIIYGSSPGADVQAVPLFEERLTPVCAPELLKDKPLNGIADLVRHTLLHPTRDHRDWKMWLSRVAEAGEPQAQTIDAEHGPSFDTLDMATNAALQGFGVAISDLALINEDVAARRLVRPFDTVLKTGWRYYFIYPDSAAHQQKLNLFRDWIAAHWEE
;
A
#
# COMPACT_ATOMS: atom_id res chain seq x y z
N MET A 1 -23.05 -26.61 18.37
CA MET A 1 -21.83 -26.72 17.57
C MET A 1 -22.12 -26.19 16.16
N ARG A 2 -21.41 -25.15 15.66
CA ARG A 2 -21.52 -24.73 14.25
C ARG A 2 -20.94 -25.86 13.37
N ARG A 3 -21.76 -26.48 12.54
CA ARG A 3 -21.26 -27.42 11.52
C ARG A 3 -20.72 -26.62 10.36
N LEU A 4 -19.41 -26.62 10.20
CA LEU A 4 -18.76 -26.08 8.99
C LEU A 4 -18.87 -27.12 7.87
N PRO A 5 -18.94 -26.69 6.60
CA PRO A 5 -18.80 -27.61 5.46
C PRO A 5 -17.40 -28.23 5.45
N PRO A 6 -17.20 -29.36 4.76
CA PRO A 6 -15.89 -30.01 4.68
C PRO A 6 -14.85 -29.04 4.05
N LEU A 7 -13.80 -28.69 4.77
CA LEU A 7 -12.78 -27.71 4.31
C LEU A 7 -12.10 -28.15 3.02
N ASN A 8 -11.79 -29.44 2.89
CA ASN A 8 -11.22 -29.99 1.66
C ASN A 8 -12.16 -29.84 0.45
N ALA A 9 -13.47 -29.97 0.64
CA ALA A 9 -14.45 -29.76 -0.43
C ALA A 9 -14.54 -28.27 -0.83
N LEU A 10 -14.39 -27.34 0.12
CA LEU A 10 -14.31 -25.91 -0.17
C LEU A 10 -13.04 -25.55 -0.96
N GLN A 11 -11.90 -26.14 -0.64
CA GLN A 11 -10.65 -25.94 -1.38
C GLN A 11 -10.78 -26.46 -2.83
N ILE A 12 -11.37 -27.62 -3.00
CA ILE A 12 -11.64 -28.18 -4.32
C ILE A 12 -12.64 -27.31 -5.09
N PHE A 13 -13.69 -26.80 -4.43
CA PHE A 13 -14.65 -25.89 -5.03
C PHE A 13 -13.97 -24.62 -5.58
N GLU A 14 -13.10 -23.96 -4.79
CA GLU A 14 -12.35 -22.80 -5.19
C GLU A 14 -11.45 -23.08 -6.40
N THR A 15 -10.76 -24.23 -6.39
CA THR A 15 -9.88 -24.64 -7.50
C THR A 15 -10.67 -24.95 -8.76
N VAL A 16 -11.82 -25.64 -8.66
CA VAL A 16 -12.71 -25.91 -9.79
C VAL A 16 -13.27 -24.63 -10.38
N ALA A 17 -13.68 -23.68 -9.54
CA ALA A 17 -14.15 -22.36 -9.98
C ALA A 17 -13.07 -21.57 -10.73
N ARG A 18 -11.82 -21.60 -10.25
CA ARG A 18 -10.67 -20.94 -10.88
C ARG A 18 -10.36 -21.51 -12.26
N HIS A 19 -10.41 -22.84 -12.42
CA HIS A 19 -10.05 -23.50 -13.67
C HIS A 19 -11.23 -23.67 -14.66
N GLY A 20 -12.48 -23.52 -14.22
CA GLY A 20 -13.67 -23.74 -15.03
C GLY A 20 -13.78 -25.16 -15.61
N SER A 21 -13.12 -26.14 -14.97
CA SER A 21 -13.04 -27.53 -15.44
C SER A 21 -12.64 -28.48 -14.32
N PHE A 22 -13.41 -29.56 -14.15
CA PHE A 22 -13.10 -30.63 -13.19
C PHE A 22 -11.78 -31.31 -13.51
N THR A 23 -11.47 -31.54 -14.79
CA THR A 23 -10.24 -32.20 -15.22
C THR A 23 -9.02 -31.33 -14.90
N ARG A 24 -9.03 -30.05 -15.29
CA ARG A 24 -7.92 -29.14 -15.01
C ARG A 24 -7.73 -28.91 -13.51
N ALA A 25 -8.80 -28.85 -12.73
CA ALA A 25 -8.71 -28.76 -11.29
C ALA A 25 -8.12 -30.04 -10.66
N ALA A 26 -8.48 -31.23 -11.18
CA ALA A 26 -7.93 -32.49 -10.75
C ALA A 26 -6.42 -32.58 -11.02
N ASP A 27 -5.98 -32.18 -12.21
CA ASP A 27 -4.57 -32.13 -12.58
C ASP A 27 -3.80 -31.20 -11.64
N HIS A 28 -4.34 -29.99 -11.38
CA HIS A 28 -3.72 -29.01 -10.48
C HIS A 28 -3.58 -29.52 -9.04
N LEU A 29 -4.58 -30.28 -8.56
CA LEU A 29 -4.59 -30.82 -7.19
C LEU A 29 -3.92 -32.19 -7.07
N CYS A 30 -3.37 -32.74 -8.15
CA CYS A 30 -2.84 -34.12 -8.22
C CYS A 30 -3.86 -35.16 -7.77
N LEU A 31 -5.14 -34.98 -8.14
CA LEU A 31 -6.25 -35.86 -7.84
C LEU A 31 -6.85 -36.43 -9.11
N THR A 32 -7.70 -37.47 -8.96
CA THR A 32 -8.54 -37.94 -10.07
C THR A 32 -9.78 -37.07 -10.23
N GLN A 33 -10.25 -36.87 -11.47
CA GLN A 33 -11.50 -36.16 -11.75
C GLN A 33 -12.69 -36.69 -10.94
N GLY A 34 -12.76 -38.04 -10.75
CA GLY A 34 -13.81 -38.66 -9.95
C GLY A 34 -13.72 -38.28 -8.45
N ALA A 35 -12.51 -38.10 -7.91
CA ALA A 35 -12.32 -37.61 -6.55
C ALA A 35 -12.80 -36.17 -6.40
N VAL A 36 -12.39 -35.29 -7.32
CA VAL A 36 -12.86 -33.91 -7.36
C VAL A 36 -14.38 -33.81 -7.47
N SER A 37 -14.98 -34.60 -8.40
CA SER A 37 -16.43 -34.59 -8.57
C SER A 37 -17.19 -35.06 -7.31
N ARG A 38 -16.69 -36.09 -6.62
CA ARG A 38 -17.30 -36.55 -5.36
C ARG A 38 -17.25 -35.48 -4.25
N GLN A 39 -16.17 -34.75 -4.15
CA GLN A 39 -16.05 -33.67 -3.14
C GLN A 39 -17.01 -32.51 -3.44
N ILE A 40 -17.18 -32.14 -4.72
CA ILE A 40 -18.17 -31.14 -5.11
C ILE A 40 -19.59 -31.61 -4.81
N ILE A 41 -19.93 -32.84 -5.15
CA ILE A 41 -21.25 -33.43 -4.82
C ILE A 41 -21.48 -33.38 -3.30
N ALA A 42 -20.50 -33.79 -2.49
CA ALA A 42 -20.61 -33.73 -1.03
C ALA A 42 -20.84 -32.31 -0.50
N LEU A 43 -20.22 -31.29 -1.13
CA LEU A 43 -20.42 -29.89 -0.78
C LEU A 43 -21.81 -29.38 -1.19
N GLU A 44 -22.28 -29.74 -2.38
CA GLU A 44 -23.61 -29.43 -2.88
C GLU A 44 -24.70 -30.15 -2.03
N ASP A 45 -24.43 -31.38 -1.60
CA ASP A 45 -25.30 -32.10 -0.68
C ASP A 45 -25.36 -31.46 0.72
N TYR A 46 -24.27 -30.91 1.20
CA TYR A 46 -24.24 -30.15 2.44
C TYR A 46 -25.13 -28.89 2.37
N TYR A 47 -25.03 -28.14 1.27
CA TYR A 47 -25.79 -26.90 1.07
C TYR A 47 -27.21 -27.13 0.55
N LYS A 48 -27.50 -28.32 -0.01
CA LYS A 48 -28.78 -28.71 -0.64
C LYS A 48 -29.10 -27.97 -1.93
N PHE A 49 -28.08 -27.44 -2.61
CA PHE A 49 -28.22 -26.82 -3.93
C PHE A 49 -26.93 -26.98 -4.74
N PRO A 50 -27.01 -26.93 -6.08
CA PRO A 50 -25.85 -27.01 -6.94
C PRO A 50 -25.02 -25.70 -6.88
N LEU A 51 -23.70 -25.84 -6.91
CA LEU A 51 -22.76 -24.72 -6.97
C LEU A 51 -22.24 -24.49 -8.37
N PHE A 52 -22.36 -25.50 -9.24
CA PHE A 52 -21.94 -25.43 -10.64
C PHE A 52 -23.05 -25.78 -11.62
N LYS A 53 -23.03 -25.13 -12.79
CA LYS A 53 -23.83 -25.48 -13.98
C LYS A 53 -22.93 -26.05 -15.05
N ARG A 54 -23.28 -27.20 -15.61
CA ARG A 54 -22.56 -27.82 -16.75
C ARG A 54 -23.22 -27.41 -18.05
N HIS A 55 -22.41 -26.95 -18.99
CA HIS A 55 -22.84 -26.56 -20.32
C HIS A 55 -21.96 -27.22 -21.38
N ALA A 56 -22.42 -27.21 -22.63
CA ALA A 56 -21.65 -27.75 -23.77
C ALA A 56 -20.28 -27.02 -23.94
N LYS A 57 -20.16 -25.79 -23.44
CA LYS A 57 -18.94 -24.96 -23.51
C LYS A 57 -18.07 -25.01 -22.24
N GLY A 58 -18.43 -25.80 -21.21
CA GLY A 58 -17.66 -25.88 -19.96
C GLY A 58 -18.52 -25.82 -18.70
N LEU A 59 -17.89 -25.35 -17.64
CA LEU A 59 -18.44 -25.27 -16.29
C LEU A 59 -18.53 -23.80 -15.86
N THR A 60 -19.68 -23.39 -15.31
CA THR A 60 -19.91 -22.06 -14.73
C THR A 60 -20.47 -22.20 -13.32
N LEU A 61 -20.32 -21.18 -12.51
CA LEU A 61 -20.95 -21.12 -11.19
C LEU A 61 -22.47 -20.89 -11.31
N THR A 62 -23.20 -21.34 -10.29
CA THR A 62 -24.56 -20.90 -9.99
C THR A 62 -24.53 -19.56 -9.28
N ALA A 63 -25.67 -18.90 -9.05
CA ALA A 63 -25.75 -17.69 -8.23
C ALA A 63 -25.25 -17.94 -6.79
N GLU A 64 -25.57 -19.12 -6.25
CA GLU A 64 -25.11 -19.57 -4.93
C GLU A 64 -23.59 -19.82 -4.92
N GLY A 65 -23.04 -20.39 -6.00
CA GLY A 65 -21.60 -20.57 -6.17
C GLY A 65 -20.86 -19.22 -6.29
N GLU A 66 -21.42 -18.27 -7.00
CA GLU A 66 -20.87 -16.90 -7.10
C GLU A 66 -20.88 -16.17 -5.75
N LEU A 67 -21.91 -16.37 -4.94
CA LEU A 67 -22.00 -15.83 -3.58
C LEU A 67 -20.99 -16.47 -2.62
N LEU A 68 -20.78 -17.79 -2.72
CA LEU A 68 -19.90 -18.55 -1.82
C LEU A 68 -18.41 -18.29 -2.13
N LEU A 69 -18.03 -18.16 -3.40
CA LEU A 69 -16.63 -18.11 -3.84
C LEU A 69 -15.79 -17.01 -3.19
N PRO A 70 -16.24 -15.75 -3.08
CA PRO A 70 -15.47 -14.69 -2.42
C PRO A 70 -15.18 -15.03 -0.95
N ALA A 71 -16.17 -15.48 -0.20
CA ALA A 71 -16.02 -15.83 1.21
C ALA A 71 -15.02 -17.00 1.43
N VAL A 72 -15.03 -17.99 0.53
CA VAL A 72 -14.08 -19.12 0.56
C VAL A 72 -12.67 -18.64 0.27
N LYS A 73 -12.48 -17.81 -0.78
CA LYS A 73 -11.18 -17.25 -1.13
C LYS A 73 -10.58 -16.44 0.00
N GLU A 74 -11.36 -15.55 0.58
CA GLU A 74 -10.93 -14.69 1.69
C GLU A 74 -10.54 -15.53 2.91
N SER A 75 -11.36 -16.54 3.26
CA SER A 75 -11.09 -17.43 4.39
C SER A 75 -9.80 -18.23 4.22
N PHE A 76 -9.56 -18.78 3.02
CA PHE A 76 -8.34 -19.56 2.75
C PHE A 76 -7.09 -18.65 2.67
N ALA A 77 -7.19 -17.49 2.05
CA ALA A 77 -6.09 -16.52 2.04
C ALA A 77 -5.68 -16.17 3.48
N ARG A 78 -6.66 -15.99 4.37
CA ARG A 78 -6.40 -15.70 5.78
C ARG A 78 -5.75 -16.87 6.52
N ILE A 79 -6.19 -18.10 6.27
CA ILE A 79 -5.56 -19.30 6.87
C ILE A 79 -4.12 -19.45 6.37
N GLU A 80 -3.88 -19.27 5.07
CA GLU A 80 -2.55 -19.32 4.47
C GLU A 80 -1.62 -18.27 5.07
N GLU A 81 -2.10 -17.05 5.22
CA GLU A 81 -1.40 -15.93 5.82
C GLU A 81 -0.97 -16.23 7.27
N ILE A 82 -1.89 -16.71 8.12
CA ILE A 82 -1.57 -17.10 9.50
C ILE A 82 -0.61 -18.29 9.53
N SER A 83 -0.74 -19.23 8.61
CA SER A 83 0.18 -20.38 8.50
C SER A 83 1.60 -19.92 8.15
N LEU A 84 1.74 -18.99 7.21
CA LEU A 84 3.02 -18.36 6.89
C LEU A 84 3.61 -17.63 8.11
N ARG A 85 2.78 -16.93 8.87
CA ARG A 85 3.21 -16.25 10.11
C ARG A 85 3.74 -17.25 11.16
N LEU A 86 3.08 -18.40 11.31
CA LEU A 86 3.49 -19.45 12.26
C LEU A 86 4.77 -20.17 11.84
N THR A 87 5.03 -20.27 10.54
CA THR A 87 6.23 -20.92 9.97
C THR A 87 7.40 -19.97 9.77
N ARG A 88 7.19 -18.64 9.94
CA ARG A 88 8.22 -17.63 9.78
C ARG A 88 9.37 -17.82 10.76
N GLN A 89 10.61 -17.64 10.31
CA GLN A 89 11.77 -17.72 11.19
C GLN A 89 11.71 -16.59 12.23
N ARG A 90 12.19 -16.86 13.44
CA ARG A 90 12.22 -15.87 14.54
C ARG A 90 13.06 -14.62 14.24
N THR A 91 13.92 -14.69 13.24
CA THR A 91 14.82 -13.62 12.78
C THR A 91 14.16 -12.67 11.78
N ASP A 92 12.99 -13.02 11.20
CA ASP A 92 12.33 -12.18 10.20
C ASP A 92 11.46 -11.11 10.88
N LEU A 93 11.63 -9.85 10.45
CA LEU A 93 10.79 -8.71 10.82
C LEU A 93 9.93 -8.32 9.62
N ALA A 94 8.61 -8.46 9.73
CA ALA A 94 7.68 -8.12 8.66
C ALA A 94 7.08 -6.74 8.85
N LEU A 95 7.27 -5.88 7.88
CA LEU A 95 6.80 -4.50 7.89
C LEU A 95 5.78 -4.27 6.76
N LYS A 96 4.69 -3.57 7.08
CA LYS A 96 3.76 -2.98 6.10
C LYS A 96 4.07 -1.49 5.99
N VAL A 97 4.34 -1.01 4.77
CA VAL A 97 4.84 0.34 4.55
C VAL A 97 4.10 1.00 3.38
N PRO A 98 3.64 2.25 3.48
CA PRO A 98 3.10 2.97 2.33
C PRO A 98 4.13 3.08 1.21
N THR A 99 3.69 2.89 -0.03
CA THR A 99 4.57 2.90 -1.22
C THR A 99 5.41 4.20 -1.29
N CYS A 100 4.81 5.35 -0.95
CA CYS A 100 5.49 6.65 -0.98
C CYS A 100 6.66 6.76 0.00
N VAL A 101 6.60 6.04 1.12
CA VAL A 101 7.64 6.06 2.16
C VAL A 101 8.88 5.24 1.77
N MET A 102 8.78 4.35 0.77
CA MET A 102 9.88 3.45 0.39
C MET A 102 11.14 4.19 -0.04
N ARG A 103 10.99 5.34 -0.71
CA ARG A 103 12.13 6.18 -1.13
C ARG A 103 12.97 6.64 0.06
N TRP A 104 12.32 7.06 1.15
CA TRP A 104 12.96 7.46 2.40
C TRP A 104 13.45 6.25 3.22
N MET A 105 12.70 5.15 3.19
CA MET A 105 12.95 4.02 4.10
C MET A 105 14.00 3.04 3.58
N LEU A 106 14.09 2.84 2.26
CA LEU A 106 14.97 1.82 1.68
C LEU A 106 16.45 2.01 2.06
N PRO A 107 17.06 3.21 1.98
CA PRO A 107 18.44 3.42 2.43
C PRO A 107 18.64 3.07 3.91
N LYS A 108 17.66 3.39 4.75
CA LYS A 108 17.70 3.10 6.20
C LYS A 108 17.66 1.60 6.48
N ILE A 109 16.80 0.87 5.76
CA ILE A 109 16.74 -0.59 5.88
C ILE A 109 18.05 -1.25 5.46
N MET A 110 18.65 -0.78 4.37
CA MET A 110 19.94 -1.31 3.91
C MET A 110 21.05 -1.08 4.96
N ARG A 111 21.07 0.08 5.61
CA ARG A 111 21.99 0.35 6.72
C ARG A 111 21.70 -0.55 7.93
N PHE A 112 20.43 -0.65 8.33
CA PHE A 112 20.02 -1.53 9.42
C PHE A 112 20.45 -2.97 9.17
N GLN A 113 20.21 -3.51 7.98
CA GLN A 113 20.62 -4.89 7.64
C GLN A 113 22.13 -5.08 7.60
N ALA A 114 22.91 -4.06 7.26
CA ALA A 114 24.37 -4.11 7.33
C ALA A 114 24.88 -4.15 8.78
N GLU A 115 24.20 -3.46 9.70
CA GLU A 115 24.53 -3.46 11.13
C GLU A 115 24.03 -4.74 11.85
N TYR A 116 22.91 -5.31 11.40
CA TYR A 116 22.25 -6.49 11.98
C TYR A 116 22.03 -7.59 10.93
N PRO A 117 23.07 -8.26 10.44
CA PRO A 117 22.98 -9.20 9.32
C PRO A 117 22.13 -10.45 9.63
N ASP A 118 21.94 -10.80 10.89
CA ASP A 118 21.11 -11.93 11.31
C ASP A 118 19.61 -11.61 11.35
N LEU A 119 19.21 -10.33 11.18
CA LEU A 119 17.83 -9.89 11.14
C LEU A 119 17.40 -9.60 9.70
N HIS A 120 16.43 -10.36 9.21
CA HIS A 120 15.87 -10.13 7.87
C HIS A 120 14.63 -9.25 7.94
N VAL A 121 14.65 -8.12 7.27
CA VAL A 121 13.50 -7.22 7.16
C VAL A 121 12.74 -7.53 5.87
N GLN A 122 11.51 -8.01 6.01
CA GLN A 122 10.58 -8.23 4.90
C GLN A 122 9.62 -7.05 4.81
N ILE A 123 9.51 -6.44 3.64
CA ILE A 123 8.66 -5.28 3.42
C ILE A 123 7.56 -5.64 2.46
N THR A 124 6.33 -5.32 2.85
CA THR A 124 5.17 -5.31 1.96
C THR A 124 4.73 -3.87 1.80
N THR A 125 4.69 -3.40 0.55
CA THR A 125 4.22 -2.05 0.26
C THR A 125 2.71 -2.05 0.02
N THR A 126 2.05 -0.95 0.42
CA THR A 126 0.62 -0.75 0.26
C THR A 126 0.33 0.71 -0.10
N TRP A 127 -0.80 0.93 -0.77
CA TRP A 127 -1.38 2.27 -0.94
C TRP A 127 -2.40 2.62 0.17
N GLN A 128 -2.81 1.61 0.95
CA GLN A 128 -3.66 1.79 2.13
C GLN A 128 -2.82 2.23 3.33
N HIS A 129 -3.38 3.08 4.17
CA HIS A 129 -2.70 3.66 5.34
C HIS A 129 -3.19 3.07 6.67
N ASP A 130 -3.83 1.91 6.62
CA ASP A 130 -4.33 1.16 7.75
C ASP A 130 -3.68 -0.23 7.82
N VAL A 131 -3.71 -0.82 9.00
CA VAL A 131 -3.27 -2.19 9.23
C VAL A 131 -4.10 -2.80 10.36
N ASP A 132 -4.53 -4.03 10.16
CA ASP A 132 -5.15 -4.84 11.20
C ASP A 132 -4.18 -5.95 11.62
N PHE A 133 -3.44 -5.72 12.70
CA PHE A 133 -2.48 -6.69 13.23
C PHE A 133 -3.08 -8.01 13.71
N GLN A 134 -4.40 -8.09 13.88
CA GLN A 134 -5.09 -9.35 14.19
C GLN A 134 -5.32 -10.18 12.93
N LEU A 135 -5.45 -9.52 11.78
CA LEU A 135 -5.79 -10.11 10.50
C LEU A 135 -4.58 -10.25 9.57
N GLU A 136 -3.62 -9.34 9.68
CA GLU A 136 -2.47 -9.25 8.78
C GLU A 136 -1.17 -9.71 9.45
N PRO A 137 -0.24 -10.38 8.73
CA PRO A 137 0.95 -11.03 9.31
C PRO A 137 2.13 -10.08 9.47
N PHE A 138 1.90 -8.85 9.90
CA PHE A 138 2.96 -7.86 10.10
C PHE A 138 3.34 -7.75 11.58
N ASP A 139 4.64 -7.57 11.84
CA ASP A 139 5.15 -7.27 13.17
C ASP A 139 4.98 -5.78 13.51
N ALA A 140 5.11 -4.92 12.50
CA ALA A 140 4.90 -3.48 12.59
C ALA A 140 4.48 -2.89 11.23
N ALA A 141 4.04 -1.63 11.25
CA ALA A 141 3.69 -0.90 10.05
C ALA A 141 4.10 0.57 10.15
N ILE A 142 4.26 1.21 8.99
CA ILE A 142 4.21 2.66 8.90
C ILE A 142 2.82 3.04 8.41
N ILE A 143 2.19 3.94 9.13
CA ILE A 143 0.90 4.52 8.74
C ILE A 143 1.02 6.03 8.61
N TYR A 144 0.06 6.62 7.92
CA TYR A 144 -0.06 8.05 7.73
C TYR A 144 -1.45 8.52 8.14
N GLY A 145 -1.51 9.53 8.99
CA GLY A 145 -2.78 10.05 9.49
C GLY A 145 -2.63 11.10 10.59
N SER A 146 -3.76 11.54 11.13
CA SER A 146 -3.81 12.50 12.24
C SER A 146 -3.57 11.84 13.61
N SER A 147 -3.81 10.54 13.72
CA SER A 147 -3.64 9.74 14.94
C SER A 147 -3.29 8.29 14.60
N PRO A 148 -2.47 7.63 15.42
CA PRO A 148 -2.06 6.23 15.18
C PRO A 148 -3.14 5.19 15.52
N GLY A 149 -4.26 5.59 16.18
CA GLY A 149 -5.24 4.66 16.74
C GLY A 149 -5.02 4.35 18.22
N ALA A 150 -5.99 3.71 18.86
CA ALA A 150 -5.98 3.46 20.32
C ALA A 150 -5.33 2.12 20.72
N ASP A 151 -5.32 1.13 19.83
CA ASP A 151 -4.97 -0.26 20.14
C ASP A 151 -3.54 -0.63 19.70
N VAL A 152 -2.69 0.35 19.47
CA VAL A 152 -1.31 0.15 19.01
C VAL A 152 -0.32 1.05 19.75
N GLN A 153 0.90 0.56 19.90
CA GLN A 153 2.04 1.40 20.26
C GLN A 153 2.50 2.19 19.02
N ALA A 154 2.87 3.45 19.22
CA ALA A 154 3.24 4.31 18.11
C ALA A 154 4.49 5.16 18.42
N VAL A 155 5.39 5.21 17.47
CA VAL A 155 6.53 6.13 17.45
C VAL A 155 6.28 7.13 16.31
N PRO A 156 6.13 8.44 16.61
CA PRO A 156 6.01 9.45 15.57
C PRO A 156 7.32 9.56 14.80
N LEU A 157 7.25 9.53 13.47
CA LEU A 157 8.42 9.68 12.59
C LEU A 157 8.57 11.14 12.15
N PHE A 158 7.76 11.61 11.22
CA PHE A 158 7.81 12.97 10.74
C PHE A 158 6.43 13.51 10.36
N GLU A 159 6.29 14.84 10.40
CA GLU A 159 5.10 15.56 9.98
C GLU A 159 5.13 15.76 8.46
N GLU A 160 3.98 15.62 7.82
CA GLU A 160 3.86 15.90 6.39
C GLU A 160 4.04 17.39 6.10
N ARG A 161 4.95 17.67 5.17
CA ARG A 161 5.28 19.01 4.71
C ARG A 161 5.29 19.06 3.19
N LEU A 162 4.21 19.51 2.60
CA LEU A 162 3.98 19.51 1.16
C LEU A 162 4.58 20.76 0.50
N THR A 163 5.26 20.55 -0.63
CA THR A 163 5.84 21.62 -1.46
C THR A 163 5.83 21.22 -2.94
N PRO A 164 5.67 22.16 -3.88
CA PRO A 164 5.87 21.88 -5.30
C PRO A 164 7.32 21.52 -5.61
N VAL A 165 7.49 20.56 -6.50
CA VAL A 165 8.80 20.11 -7.00
C VAL A 165 8.75 19.79 -8.48
N CYS A 166 9.87 19.97 -9.16
CA CYS A 166 10.03 19.57 -10.56
C CYS A 166 11.51 19.24 -10.86
N ALA A 167 11.76 18.62 -12.02
CA ALA A 167 13.10 18.46 -12.52
C ALA A 167 13.70 19.83 -12.90
N PRO A 168 15.00 20.10 -12.66
CA PRO A 168 15.66 21.36 -13.04
C PRO A 168 15.55 21.70 -14.52
N GLU A 169 15.53 20.65 -15.37
CA GLU A 169 15.43 20.77 -16.82
C GLU A 169 14.13 21.44 -17.26
N LEU A 170 13.04 21.18 -16.56
CA LEU A 170 11.73 21.78 -16.84
C LEU A 170 11.78 23.33 -16.76
N LEU A 171 12.59 23.85 -15.86
CA LEU A 171 12.73 25.30 -15.63
C LEU A 171 13.61 26.00 -16.67
N LYS A 172 14.41 25.26 -17.45
CA LYS A 172 15.23 25.85 -18.54
C LYS A 172 14.34 26.35 -19.67
N ASP A 173 13.31 25.58 -20.01
CA ASP A 173 12.40 25.91 -21.12
C ASP A 173 11.23 26.80 -20.66
N LYS A 174 10.75 26.57 -19.45
CA LYS A 174 9.62 27.27 -18.84
C LYS A 174 9.96 27.67 -17.40
N PRO A 175 10.60 28.84 -17.18
CA PRO A 175 10.94 29.30 -15.83
C PRO A 175 9.69 29.49 -14.96
N LEU A 176 9.82 29.17 -13.68
CA LEU A 176 8.85 29.44 -12.61
C LEU A 176 9.41 30.57 -11.73
N ASN A 177 9.17 31.82 -12.16
CA ASN A 177 9.63 33.01 -11.44
C ASN A 177 8.61 33.49 -10.40
N GLY A 178 7.37 33.02 -10.50
CA GLY A 178 6.29 33.33 -9.59
C GLY A 178 5.13 32.34 -9.72
N ILE A 179 4.17 32.43 -8.80
CA ILE A 179 3.02 31.52 -8.73
C ILE A 179 2.20 31.51 -10.03
N ALA A 180 2.02 32.68 -10.67
CA ALA A 180 1.28 32.80 -11.92
C ALA A 180 1.87 31.96 -13.07
N ASP A 181 3.16 31.65 -13.02
CA ASP A 181 3.81 30.86 -14.06
C ASP A 181 3.36 29.38 -14.06
N LEU A 182 2.76 28.90 -12.97
CA LEU A 182 2.19 27.53 -12.87
C LEU A 182 1.14 27.26 -13.94
N VAL A 183 0.42 28.27 -14.44
CA VAL A 183 -0.55 28.12 -15.56
C VAL A 183 0.09 27.51 -16.81
N ARG A 184 1.38 27.68 -17.01
CA ARG A 184 2.13 27.17 -18.17
C ARG A 184 2.68 25.75 -17.97
N HIS A 185 2.49 25.16 -16.77
CA HIS A 185 3.01 23.87 -16.40
C HIS A 185 1.89 22.86 -16.19
N THR A 186 2.20 21.61 -16.44
CA THR A 186 1.31 20.51 -16.08
C THR A 186 1.42 20.27 -14.57
N LEU A 187 0.31 20.35 -13.85
CA LEU A 187 0.24 19.99 -12.45
C LEU A 187 0.06 18.48 -12.34
N LEU A 188 0.91 17.84 -11.55
CA LEU A 188 0.89 16.39 -11.33
C LEU A 188 0.26 16.13 -9.96
N HIS A 189 -0.86 15.40 -9.94
CA HIS A 189 -1.68 15.21 -8.76
C HIS A 189 -1.37 13.87 -8.08
N PRO A 190 -0.88 13.86 -6.81
CA PRO A 190 -0.61 12.62 -6.09
C PRO A 190 -1.87 11.92 -5.59
N THR A 191 -3.04 12.57 -5.70
CA THR A 191 -4.34 12.05 -5.29
C THR A 191 -5.40 12.36 -6.34
N ARG A 192 -6.41 11.48 -6.44
CA ARG A 192 -7.49 11.64 -7.44
C ARG A 192 -8.44 12.80 -7.13
N ASP A 193 -8.50 13.26 -5.89
CA ASP A 193 -9.34 14.38 -5.45
C ASP A 193 -8.66 15.74 -5.62
N HIS A 194 -7.41 15.76 -6.07
CA HIS A 194 -6.57 16.94 -6.32
C HIS A 194 -6.41 17.85 -5.10
N ARG A 195 -6.62 17.31 -3.88
CA ARG A 195 -6.67 18.09 -2.64
C ARG A 195 -5.36 18.79 -2.33
N ASP A 196 -4.21 18.18 -2.65
CA ASP A 196 -2.91 18.68 -2.21
C ASP A 196 -2.55 19.98 -2.92
N TRP A 197 -2.82 20.09 -4.23
CA TRP A 197 -2.67 21.35 -4.96
C TRP A 197 -3.66 22.40 -4.48
N LYS A 198 -4.93 22.05 -4.24
CA LYS A 198 -5.94 22.99 -3.71
C LYS A 198 -5.51 23.57 -2.36
N MET A 199 -5.07 22.70 -1.45
CA MET A 199 -4.61 23.11 -0.12
C MET A 199 -3.37 23.99 -0.20
N TRP A 200 -2.39 23.62 -1.02
CA TRP A 200 -1.16 24.39 -1.17
C TRP A 200 -1.42 25.77 -1.79
N LEU A 201 -2.20 25.86 -2.87
CA LEU A 201 -2.57 27.12 -3.53
C LEU A 201 -3.41 28.01 -2.59
N SER A 202 -4.32 27.44 -1.82
CA SER A 202 -5.07 28.19 -0.79
C SER A 202 -4.12 28.80 0.24
N ARG A 203 -3.15 28.03 0.72
CA ARG A 203 -2.13 28.51 1.67
C ARG A 203 -1.28 29.64 1.10
N VAL A 204 -0.91 29.54 -0.17
CA VAL A 204 -0.14 30.58 -0.88
C VAL A 204 -0.95 31.87 -1.02
N ALA A 205 -2.24 31.76 -1.37
CA ALA A 205 -3.15 32.90 -1.48
C ALA A 205 -3.31 33.63 -0.13
N GLU A 206 -3.46 32.86 0.96
CA GLU A 206 -3.53 33.39 2.33
C GLU A 206 -2.22 34.09 2.77
N ALA A 207 -1.09 33.66 2.22
CA ALA A 207 0.22 34.25 2.50
C ALA A 207 0.50 35.55 1.72
N GLY A 208 -0.45 36.01 0.91
CA GLY A 208 -0.35 37.29 0.19
C GLY A 208 -0.11 37.17 -1.32
N GLU A 209 -0.24 35.99 -1.89
CA GLU A 209 -0.10 35.74 -3.34
C GLU A 209 -1.49 35.45 -3.98
N PRO A 210 -2.33 36.47 -4.21
CA PRO A 210 -3.70 36.24 -4.70
C PRO A 210 -3.77 35.58 -6.08
N GLN A 211 -2.71 35.65 -6.88
CA GLN A 211 -2.58 34.97 -8.18
C GLN A 211 -2.73 33.44 -8.07
N ALA A 212 -2.46 32.86 -6.88
CA ALA A 212 -2.65 31.45 -6.62
C ALA A 212 -4.11 30.99 -6.86
N GLN A 213 -5.09 31.89 -6.66
CA GLN A 213 -6.52 31.61 -6.90
C GLN A 213 -6.88 31.51 -8.39
N THR A 214 -6.03 31.98 -9.31
CA THR A 214 -6.23 31.90 -10.76
C THR A 214 -5.71 30.62 -11.37
N ILE A 215 -4.98 29.82 -10.60
CA ILE A 215 -4.44 28.53 -11.04
C ILE A 215 -5.53 27.48 -10.99
N ASP A 216 -5.75 26.80 -12.11
CA ASP A 216 -6.66 25.66 -12.17
C ASP A 216 -6.03 24.44 -11.48
N ALA A 217 -6.41 24.25 -10.23
CA ALA A 217 -5.95 23.13 -9.41
C ALA A 217 -6.53 21.76 -9.83
N GLU A 218 -7.42 21.72 -10.81
CA GLU A 218 -8.01 20.49 -11.33
C GLU A 218 -7.30 19.99 -12.59
N HIS A 219 -6.48 20.84 -13.21
CA HIS A 219 -5.86 20.53 -14.50
C HIS A 219 -4.61 19.67 -14.33
N GLY A 220 -4.56 18.52 -15.00
CA GLY A 220 -3.39 17.66 -15.08
C GLY A 220 -3.69 16.19 -14.74
N PRO A 221 -2.72 15.30 -14.96
CA PRO A 221 -2.88 13.88 -14.67
C PRO A 221 -2.84 13.59 -13.17
N SER A 222 -3.70 12.67 -12.75
CA SER A 222 -3.75 12.15 -11.38
C SER A 222 -3.07 10.80 -11.30
N PHE A 223 -2.41 10.55 -10.18
CA PHE A 223 -1.73 9.30 -9.86
C PHE A 223 -2.38 8.68 -8.61
N ASP A 224 -2.13 7.39 -8.39
CA ASP A 224 -2.65 6.69 -7.22
C ASP A 224 -1.80 6.89 -5.97
N THR A 225 -0.55 7.36 -6.13
CA THR A 225 0.38 7.56 -5.02
C THR A 225 1.26 8.80 -5.25
N LEU A 226 1.69 9.41 -4.14
CA LEU A 226 2.61 10.55 -4.14
C LEU A 226 3.94 10.21 -4.83
N ASP A 227 4.43 8.98 -4.67
CA ASP A 227 5.68 8.53 -5.31
C ASP A 227 5.56 8.51 -6.84
N MET A 228 4.43 8.11 -7.41
CA MET A 228 4.21 8.13 -8.86
C MET A 228 4.21 9.55 -9.41
N ALA A 229 3.54 10.49 -8.74
CA ALA A 229 3.56 11.91 -9.13
C ALA A 229 4.97 12.51 -9.03
N THR A 230 5.71 12.18 -7.96
CA THR A 230 7.10 12.60 -7.76
C THR A 230 8.02 12.03 -8.85
N ASN A 231 7.85 10.75 -9.22
CA ASN A 231 8.61 10.15 -10.32
C ASN A 231 8.31 10.80 -11.68
N ALA A 232 7.06 11.18 -11.94
CA ALA A 232 6.71 11.93 -13.15
C ALA A 232 7.38 13.32 -13.15
N ALA A 233 7.46 14.01 -12.01
CA ALA A 233 8.18 15.26 -11.87
C ALA A 233 9.69 15.10 -12.10
N LEU A 234 10.33 14.03 -11.58
CA LEU A 234 11.73 13.68 -11.82
C LEU A 234 12.05 13.50 -13.31
N GLN A 235 11.09 13.01 -14.09
CA GLN A 235 11.21 12.83 -15.54
C GLN A 235 10.89 14.10 -16.35
N GLY A 236 10.59 15.22 -15.67
CA GLY A 236 10.32 16.50 -16.33
C GLY A 236 8.92 16.64 -16.92
N PHE A 237 7.95 15.77 -16.58
CA PHE A 237 6.60 15.82 -17.14
C PHE A 237 5.72 16.94 -16.56
N GLY A 238 6.16 17.58 -15.47
CA GLY A 238 5.41 18.68 -14.84
C GLY A 238 5.92 19.00 -13.44
N VAL A 239 5.06 19.70 -12.70
CA VAL A 239 5.30 20.09 -11.30
C VAL A 239 4.40 19.24 -10.41
N ALA A 240 4.96 18.51 -9.45
CA ALA A 240 4.22 17.71 -8.49
C ALA A 240 4.20 18.38 -7.12
N ILE A 241 3.16 18.11 -6.33
CA ILE A 241 3.26 18.31 -4.87
C ILE A 241 3.91 17.07 -4.28
N SER A 242 4.91 17.26 -3.42
CA SER A 242 5.61 16.17 -2.73
C SER A 242 5.89 16.54 -1.27
N ASP A 243 6.09 15.52 -0.44
CA ASP A 243 6.49 15.69 0.95
C ASP A 243 8.02 15.86 1.05
N LEU A 244 8.44 16.91 1.73
CA LEU A 244 9.85 17.25 1.92
C LEU A 244 10.68 16.12 2.50
N ALA A 245 10.15 15.39 3.48
CA ALA A 245 10.88 14.30 4.12
C ALA A 245 11.19 13.16 3.13
N LEU A 246 10.28 12.93 2.17
CA LEU A 246 10.40 11.83 1.21
C LEU A 246 11.28 12.15 0.00
N ILE A 247 11.59 13.45 -0.23
CA ILE A 247 12.35 13.91 -1.40
C ILE A 247 13.69 14.56 -1.05
N ASN A 248 14.08 14.60 0.21
CA ASN A 248 15.31 15.28 0.66
C ASN A 248 16.54 14.84 -0.14
N GLU A 249 16.70 13.57 -0.41
CA GLU A 249 17.83 13.04 -1.20
C GLU A 249 17.79 13.51 -2.66
N ASP A 250 16.60 13.58 -3.27
CA ASP A 250 16.45 14.04 -4.65
C ASP A 250 16.76 15.54 -4.77
N VAL A 251 16.37 16.32 -3.77
CA VAL A 251 16.68 17.76 -3.71
C VAL A 251 18.17 17.97 -3.44
N ALA A 252 18.76 17.24 -2.50
CA ALA A 252 20.20 17.31 -2.21
C ALA A 252 21.05 16.92 -3.43
N ALA A 253 20.63 15.88 -4.17
CA ALA A 253 21.27 15.43 -5.39
C ALA A 253 20.93 16.30 -6.62
N ARG A 254 20.14 17.35 -6.47
CA ARG A 254 19.66 18.24 -7.54
C ARG A 254 18.91 17.53 -8.67
N ARG A 255 18.30 16.40 -8.38
CA ARG A 255 17.38 15.72 -9.30
C ARG A 255 16.00 16.37 -9.31
N LEU A 256 15.61 16.92 -8.15
CA LEU A 256 14.45 17.78 -8.00
C LEU A 256 14.88 19.17 -7.48
N VAL A 257 14.12 20.17 -7.85
CA VAL A 257 14.19 21.52 -7.30
C VAL A 257 12.83 21.92 -6.74
N ARG A 258 12.87 22.79 -5.74
CA ARG A 258 11.70 23.44 -5.16
C ARG A 258 11.60 24.84 -5.77
N PRO A 259 10.66 25.08 -6.70
CA PRO A 259 10.55 26.40 -7.33
C PRO A 259 9.98 27.47 -6.39
N PHE A 260 9.39 27.07 -5.26
CA PHE A 260 8.79 27.97 -4.28
C PHE A 260 9.24 27.61 -2.86
N ASP A 261 9.38 28.63 -2.00
CA ASP A 261 9.77 28.44 -0.60
C ASP A 261 8.59 28.02 0.30
N THR A 262 7.35 28.25 -0.16
CA THR A 262 6.16 27.94 0.61
C THR A 262 6.00 26.45 0.83
N VAL A 263 5.87 26.09 2.11
CA VAL A 263 5.64 24.73 2.57
C VAL A 263 4.30 24.66 3.31
N LEU A 264 3.45 23.74 2.93
CA LEU A 264 2.20 23.48 3.61
C LEU A 264 2.41 22.38 4.66
N LYS A 265 2.17 22.71 5.93
CA LYS A 265 2.03 21.72 7.01
C LYS A 265 0.58 21.29 7.07
N THR A 266 0.31 20.02 6.86
CA THR A 266 -1.06 19.48 6.84
C THR A 266 -1.60 19.13 8.22
N GLY A 267 -0.69 18.98 9.21
CA GLY A 267 -1.00 18.47 10.54
C GLY A 267 -1.06 16.95 10.60
N TRP A 268 -0.91 16.28 9.45
CA TRP A 268 -0.82 14.83 9.39
C TRP A 268 0.63 14.38 9.55
N ARG A 269 0.81 13.11 9.96
CA ARG A 269 2.11 12.60 10.34
C ARG A 269 2.26 11.14 9.96
N TYR A 270 3.49 10.71 9.75
CA TYR A 270 3.84 9.31 9.65
C TYR A 270 4.18 8.76 11.03
N TYR A 271 3.70 7.55 11.30
CA TYR A 271 3.93 6.82 12.55
C TYR A 271 4.45 5.43 12.25
N PHE A 272 5.45 4.99 13.00
CA PHE A 272 5.79 3.58 13.09
C PHE A 272 4.94 2.97 14.19
N ILE A 273 4.10 2.00 13.85
CA ILE A 273 3.15 1.39 14.79
C ILE A 273 3.36 -0.12 14.88
N TYR A 274 3.02 -0.68 16.05
CA TYR A 274 3.08 -2.11 16.31
C TYR A 274 2.06 -2.49 17.41
N PRO A 275 1.58 -3.75 17.46
CA PRO A 275 0.63 -4.18 18.48
C PRO A 275 1.31 -4.33 19.84
N ASP A 276 0.58 -4.10 20.93
CA ASP A 276 1.10 -4.27 22.31
C ASP A 276 1.68 -5.65 22.55
N SER A 277 1.09 -6.69 21.97
CA SER A 277 1.58 -8.08 22.05
C SER A 277 2.98 -8.27 21.46
N ALA A 278 3.41 -7.42 20.54
CA ALA A 278 4.73 -7.47 19.93
C ALA A 278 5.78 -6.63 20.65
N ALA A 279 5.38 -5.80 21.64
CA ALA A 279 6.28 -4.90 22.36
C ALA A 279 7.44 -5.61 23.10
N HIS A 280 7.31 -6.91 23.37
CA HIS A 280 8.35 -7.73 24.01
C HIS A 280 9.26 -8.47 23.00
N GLN A 281 9.03 -8.35 21.70
CA GLN A 281 9.88 -8.99 20.69
C GLN A 281 11.19 -8.22 20.51
N GLN A 282 12.30 -8.89 20.81
CA GLN A 282 13.65 -8.28 20.75
C GLN A 282 13.96 -7.69 19.36
N LYS A 283 13.60 -8.39 18.26
CA LYS A 283 13.82 -7.95 16.89
C LYS A 283 13.10 -6.64 16.58
N LEU A 284 11.85 -6.51 17.06
CA LEU A 284 11.04 -5.32 16.86
C LEU A 284 11.59 -4.12 17.63
N ASN A 285 11.95 -4.35 18.90
CA ASN A 285 12.54 -3.31 19.76
C ASN A 285 13.85 -2.79 19.16
N LEU A 286 14.70 -3.69 18.66
CA LEU A 286 15.96 -3.32 18.04
C LEU A 286 15.74 -2.43 16.80
N PHE A 287 14.80 -2.82 15.92
CA PHE A 287 14.48 -2.04 14.73
C PHE A 287 13.81 -0.71 15.10
N ARG A 288 12.85 -0.71 16.05
CA ARG A 288 12.19 0.49 16.54
C ARG A 288 13.19 1.52 17.09
N ASP A 289 14.10 1.08 17.94
CA ASP A 289 15.07 1.95 18.60
C ASP A 289 16.09 2.48 17.58
N TRP A 290 16.46 1.63 16.61
CA TRP A 290 17.33 2.02 15.50
C TRP A 290 16.66 3.06 14.59
N ILE A 291 15.41 2.81 14.13
CA ILE A 291 14.72 3.77 13.27
C ILE A 291 14.45 5.09 13.99
N ALA A 292 14.14 5.05 15.29
CA ALA A 292 13.94 6.25 16.11
C ALA A 292 15.24 7.08 16.28
N ALA A 293 16.41 6.47 16.19
CA ALA A 293 17.68 7.17 16.23
C ALA A 293 18.12 7.75 14.87
N HIS A 294 17.64 7.20 13.75
CA HIS A 294 18.12 7.51 12.39
C HIS A 294 17.04 8.06 11.46
N TRP A 295 15.86 8.45 11.97
CA TRP A 295 14.77 8.87 11.11
C TRP A 295 14.99 10.27 10.47
N GLU A 296 15.81 11.14 11.08
CA GLU A 296 16.12 12.46 10.57
C GLU A 296 17.25 12.47 9.52
N GLU A 297 18.07 11.44 9.47
CA GLU A 297 19.14 11.27 8.49
C GLU A 297 18.59 10.81 7.13
#